data_1a95e151dc5396abbcaf64116d00b7f2
#
_entry.id   1a95e151dc5396abbcaf64116d00b7f2
#
_cell.length_a   1.000
_cell.length_b   1.000
_cell.length_c   1.000
_cell.angle_alpha   90.00
_cell.angle_beta   90.00
_cell.angle_gamma   90.00
#
_symmetry.space_group_name_H-M   'P 1'
#
loop_
_entity.id
_entity.type
_entity.pdbx_description
1 polymer ?
#
loop_
_entity_poly.entity_id
_entity_poly.type
_entity_poly.pdbx_seq_one_letter_code
_entity_poly.pdbx_strand_id
1 'polypeptide(L)'
;MTRMLDLEVIDDPAAAVVALDPLRARLLAGLAEPASASALAERFALPRQKISYHLRILEEHGLVAEVGRRRWGGLTERVLHATAAAYVVSPGALGEAAGDPERIADRLSARYLIALAARAVREVAALARRAEQAGRRLPTLALDTEIRFRSAADRAAFTSDLAAAVTTLVSRYHDAGAPGGRSHRLVVVAHPLPGGPRPDTEEAS
;
A
#
# COMPACT_ATOMS: atom_id res chain seq x y z
N MET A 1 -12.10 12.32 18.40
CA MET A 1 -12.61 11.68 17.15
C MET A 1 -11.39 11.17 16.39
N THR A 2 -11.23 9.86 16.30
CA THR A 2 -10.17 9.26 15.47
C THR A 2 -10.54 9.49 14.01
N ARG A 3 -9.73 10.27 13.30
CA ARG A 3 -9.92 10.51 11.86
C ARG A 3 -9.56 9.21 11.12
N MET A 4 -10.45 8.75 10.26
CA MET A 4 -10.17 7.63 9.36
C MET A 4 -9.04 8.02 8.40
N LEU A 5 -8.06 7.15 8.22
CA LEU A 5 -6.98 7.30 7.24
C LEU A 5 -7.52 7.04 5.82
N ASP A 6 -6.98 7.70 4.82
CA ASP A 6 -7.28 7.36 3.42
C ASP A 6 -6.70 5.99 3.04
N LEU A 7 -5.50 5.68 3.56
CA LEU A 7 -4.79 4.43 3.33
C LEU A 7 -3.96 4.04 4.55
N GLU A 8 -4.03 2.79 4.97
CA GLU A 8 -3.13 2.21 5.97
C GLU A 8 -2.29 1.07 5.37
N VAL A 9 -1.00 1.08 5.69
CA VAL A 9 -0.08 0.01 5.28
C VAL A 9 0.20 -0.90 6.48
N ILE A 10 -0.22 -2.14 6.37
CA ILE A 10 -0.08 -3.18 7.40
C ILE A 10 1.29 -3.83 7.26
N ASP A 11 2.22 -3.52 8.16
CA ASP A 11 3.56 -4.12 8.23
C ASP A 11 3.63 -5.24 9.29
N ASP A 12 2.71 -5.27 10.26
CA ASP A 12 2.67 -6.32 11.28
C ASP A 12 2.15 -7.64 10.70
N PRO A 13 2.90 -8.75 10.82
CA PRO A 13 2.49 -10.06 10.32
C PRO A 13 1.16 -10.55 10.90
N ALA A 14 0.91 -10.31 12.19
CA ALA A 14 -0.32 -10.76 12.83
C ALA A 14 -1.54 -9.99 12.33
N ALA A 15 -1.44 -8.67 12.21
CA ALA A 15 -2.48 -7.83 11.61
C ALA A 15 -2.72 -8.18 10.14
N ALA A 16 -1.67 -8.53 9.38
CA ALA A 16 -1.79 -8.96 7.99
C ALA A 16 -2.62 -10.26 7.86
N VAL A 17 -2.34 -11.27 8.68
CA VAL A 17 -3.13 -12.52 8.72
C VAL A 17 -4.58 -12.24 9.08
N VAL A 18 -4.81 -11.29 9.99
CA VAL A 18 -6.17 -10.88 10.38
C VAL A 18 -6.88 -10.20 9.22
N ALA A 19 -6.25 -9.25 8.55
CA ALA A 19 -6.85 -8.46 7.47
C ALA A 19 -7.13 -9.31 6.21
N LEU A 20 -6.30 -10.32 5.94
CA LEU A 20 -6.41 -11.20 4.76
C LEU A 20 -7.50 -12.28 4.89
N ASP A 21 -8.09 -12.50 6.06
CA ASP A 21 -9.23 -13.39 6.20
C ASP A 21 -10.43 -12.90 5.39
N PRO A 22 -11.05 -13.73 4.53
CA PRO A 22 -12.09 -13.27 3.61
C PRO A 22 -13.31 -12.64 4.30
N LEU A 23 -13.71 -13.15 5.47
CA LEU A 23 -14.85 -12.58 6.20
C LEU A 23 -14.46 -11.23 6.83
N ARG A 24 -13.27 -11.16 7.45
CA ARG A 24 -12.79 -9.92 8.07
C ARG A 24 -12.54 -8.82 7.03
N ALA A 25 -11.99 -9.16 5.85
CA ALA A 25 -11.87 -8.22 4.75
C ALA A 25 -13.22 -7.65 4.30
N ARG A 26 -14.27 -8.49 4.23
CA ARG A 26 -15.64 -8.03 3.94
C ARG A 26 -16.20 -7.15 5.06
N LEU A 27 -15.91 -7.48 6.32
CA LEU A 27 -16.33 -6.64 7.46
C LEU A 27 -15.63 -5.28 7.47
N LEU A 28 -14.34 -5.22 7.16
CA LEU A 28 -13.61 -3.96 7.00
C LEU A 28 -14.24 -3.10 5.90
N ALA A 29 -14.54 -3.67 4.73
CA ALA A 29 -15.26 -2.96 3.67
C ALA A 29 -16.64 -2.50 4.12
N GLY A 30 -17.37 -3.30 4.92
CA GLY A 30 -18.66 -2.94 5.49
C GLY A 30 -18.61 -1.86 6.58
N LEU A 31 -17.42 -1.62 7.14
CA LEU A 31 -17.14 -0.61 8.17
C LEU A 31 -16.50 0.67 7.59
N ALA A 32 -16.49 0.83 6.27
CA ALA A 32 -16.22 2.13 5.64
C ALA A 32 -17.21 3.21 6.11
N GLU A 33 -18.38 2.79 6.57
CA GLU A 33 -19.35 3.60 7.32
C GLU A 33 -19.50 3.03 8.74
N PRO A 34 -19.67 3.88 9.76
CA PRO A 34 -19.88 3.42 11.13
C PRO A 34 -21.06 2.47 11.27
N ALA A 35 -20.87 1.29 11.82
CA ALA A 35 -21.91 0.29 12.01
C ALA A 35 -21.80 -0.45 13.35
N SER A 36 -22.94 -0.99 13.85
CA SER A 36 -22.97 -1.89 14.99
C SER A 36 -22.83 -3.37 14.54
N ALA A 37 -22.47 -4.23 15.48
CA ALA A 37 -22.41 -5.67 15.22
C ALA A 37 -23.78 -6.24 14.77
N SER A 38 -24.89 -5.70 15.25
CA SER A 38 -26.24 -6.09 14.83
C SER A 38 -26.54 -5.67 13.39
N ALA A 39 -26.20 -4.45 13.01
CA ALA A 39 -26.37 -3.96 11.63
C ALA A 39 -25.53 -4.77 10.62
N LEU A 40 -24.30 -5.12 11.00
CA LEU A 40 -23.45 -5.96 10.15
C LEU A 40 -23.96 -7.41 10.09
N ALA A 41 -24.50 -7.95 11.18
CA ALA A 41 -25.07 -9.28 11.20
C ALA A 41 -26.27 -9.39 10.25
N GLU A 42 -27.13 -8.38 10.22
CA GLU A 42 -28.23 -8.27 9.27
C GLU A 42 -27.72 -8.14 7.82
N ARG A 43 -26.80 -7.20 7.56
CA ARG A 43 -26.23 -6.95 6.23
C ARG A 43 -25.55 -8.18 5.62
N PHE A 44 -24.82 -8.96 6.42
CA PHE A 44 -24.08 -10.13 5.95
C PHE A 44 -24.82 -11.45 6.12
N ALA A 45 -26.04 -11.43 6.67
CA ALA A 45 -26.84 -12.63 6.98
C ALA A 45 -26.07 -13.64 7.84
N LEU A 46 -25.38 -13.17 8.88
CA LEU A 46 -24.55 -13.98 9.77
C LEU A 46 -24.98 -13.77 11.24
N PRO A 47 -24.81 -14.78 12.10
CA PRO A 47 -25.09 -14.65 13.53
C PRO A 47 -24.30 -13.50 14.16
N ARG A 48 -24.99 -12.65 14.95
CA ARG A 48 -24.39 -11.50 15.65
C ARG A 48 -23.16 -11.91 16.49
N GLN A 49 -23.21 -13.06 17.13
CA GLN A 49 -22.10 -13.57 17.93
C GLN A 49 -20.83 -13.79 17.07
N LYS A 50 -20.99 -14.35 15.85
CA LYS A 50 -19.90 -14.54 14.90
C LYS A 50 -19.32 -13.19 14.45
N ILE A 51 -20.17 -12.24 14.10
CA ILE A 51 -19.73 -10.88 13.75
C ILE A 51 -18.98 -10.23 14.91
N SER A 52 -19.52 -10.27 16.13
CA SER A 52 -18.88 -9.69 17.32
C SER A 52 -17.50 -10.30 17.60
N TYR A 53 -17.33 -11.60 17.38
CA TYR A 53 -16.03 -12.27 17.49
C TYR A 53 -15.00 -11.69 16.50
N HIS A 54 -15.37 -11.58 15.22
CA HIS A 54 -14.46 -11.07 14.20
C HIS A 54 -14.16 -9.57 14.39
N LEU A 55 -15.14 -8.78 14.82
CA LEU A 55 -14.94 -7.35 15.12
C LEU A 55 -13.96 -7.13 16.26
N ARG A 56 -14.03 -7.97 17.32
CA ARG A 56 -13.07 -7.91 18.42
C ARG A 56 -11.65 -8.19 17.96
N ILE A 57 -11.44 -9.21 17.10
CA ILE A 57 -10.13 -9.52 16.54
C ILE A 57 -9.61 -8.34 15.69
N LEU A 58 -10.45 -7.75 14.86
CA LEU A 58 -10.08 -6.56 14.07
C LEU A 58 -9.70 -5.38 14.96
N GLU A 59 -10.41 -5.17 16.08
CA GLU A 59 -10.14 -4.12 17.05
C GLU A 59 -8.82 -4.38 17.82
N GLU A 60 -8.56 -5.61 18.24
CA GLU A 60 -7.32 -6.03 18.89
C GLU A 60 -6.07 -5.74 18.03
N HIS A 61 -6.23 -5.78 16.70
CA HIS A 61 -5.17 -5.45 15.73
C HIS A 61 -5.25 -4.02 15.20
N GLY A 62 -6.07 -3.16 15.78
CA GLY A 62 -6.13 -1.74 15.43
C GLY A 62 -6.77 -1.42 14.08
N LEU A 63 -7.38 -2.40 13.41
CA LEU A 63 -8.02 -2.23 12.10
C LEU A 63 -9.43 -1.65 12.19
N VAL A 64 -10.01 -1.66 13.38
CA VAL A 64 -11.34 -1.14 13.70
C VAL A 64 -11.29 -0.41 15.02
N ALA A 65 -12.04 0.67 15.16
CA ALA A 65 -12.14 1.46 16.39
C ALA A 65 -13.60 1.77 16.75
N GLU A 66 -13.89 1.87 18.06
CA GLU A 66 -15.17 2.39 18.53
C GLU A 66 -15.24 3.90 18.29
N VAL A 67 -16.27 4.34 17.57
CA VAL A 67 -16.50 5.76 17.27
C VAL A 67 -17.73 6.32 18.01
N GLY A 68 -18.49 5.47 18.67
CA GLY A 68 -19.64 5.90 19.43
C GLY A 68 -20.49 4.74 19.97
N ARG A 69 -21.60 5.09 20.61
CA ARG A 69 -22.59 4.14 21.11
C ARG A 69 -23.99 4.59 20.68
N ARG A 70 -24.79 3.62 20.24
CA ARG A 70 -26.18 3.85 19.86
C ARG A 70 -27.12 3.12 20.81
N ARG A 71 -28.18 3.78 21.25
CA ARG A 71 -29.23 3.16 22.04
C ARG A 71 -30.34 2.66 21.11
N TRP A 72 -30.66 1.36 21.21
CA TRP A 72 -31.72 0.76 20.41
C TRP A 72 -32.47 -0.24 21.28
N GLY A 73 -33.82 -0.11 21.36
CA GLY A 73 -34.66 -1.06 22.10
C GLY A 73 -34.27 -1.31 23.56
N GLY A 74 -33.72 -0.28 24.26
CA GLY A 74 -33.26 -0.42 25.65
C GLY A 74 -31.83 -0.97 25.82
N LEU A 75 -31.19 -1.44 24.74
CA LEU A 75 -29.81 -1.90 24.70
C LEU A 75 -28.89 -0.83 24.15
N THR A 76 -27.67 -0.75 24.69
CA THR A 76 -26.61 0.12 24.16
C THR A 76 -25.68 -0.72 23.28
N GLU A 77 -25.57 -0.37 22.01
CA GLU A 77 -24.68 -0.99 21.04
C GLU A 77 -23.46 -0.11 20.77
N ARG A 78 -22.29 -0.74 20.66
CA ARG A 78 -21.08 -0.08 20.19
C ARG A 78 -21.18 0.15 18.69
N VAL A 79 -20.79 1.33 18.24
CA VAL A 79 -20.67 1.68 16.82
C VAL A 79 -19.18 1.68 16.48
N LEU A 80 -18.82 0.84 15.55
CA LEU A 80 -17.44 0.62 15.12
C LEU A 80 -17.23 1.19 13.72
N HIS A 81 -16.00 1.57 13.42
CA HIS A 81 -15.60 2.11 12.14
C HIS A 81 -14.22 1.55 11.77
N ALA A 82 -13.93 1.33 10.51
CA ALA A 82 -12.60 0.98 10.04
C ALA A 82 -11.63 2.14 10.30
N THR A 83 -10.38 1.84 10.63
CA THR A 83 -9.35 2.85 10.90
C THR A 83 -8.84 3.51 9.62
N ALA A 84 -9.01 2.84 8.47
CA ALA A 84 -8.66 3.39 7.15
C ALA A 84 -9.70 3.03 6.09
N ALA A 85 -9.80 3.86 5.05
CA ALA A 85 -10.66 3.61 3.89
C ALA A 85 -10.13 2.49 2.99
N ALA A 86 -8.81 2.30 2.97
CA ALA A 86 -8.15 1.22 2.25
C ALA A 86 -6.98 0.67 3.07
N TYR A 87 -6.67 -0.61 2.86
CA TYR A 87 -5.55 -1.30 3.49
C TYR A 87 -4.65 -1.94 2.45
N VAL A 88 -3.34 -1.79 2.60
CA VAL A 88 -2.32 -2.46 1.82
C VAL A 88 -1.46 -3.29 2.75
N VAL A 89 -1.42 -4.61 2.54
CA VAL A 89 -0.47 -5.48 3.25
C VAL A 89 0.91 -5.27 2.65
N SER A 90 1.82 -4.75 3.46
CA SER A 90 3.21 -4.55 3.06
C SER A 90 3.91 -5.90 2.89
N PRO A 91 4.80 -6.05 1.89
CA PRO A 91 5.73 -7.16 1.87
C PRO A 91 6.59 -7.28 3.14
N GLY A 92 6.72 -6.20 3.92
CA GLY A 92 7.36 -6.22 5.24
C GLY A 92 6.67 -7.13 6.26
N ALA A 93 5.37 -7.39 6.09
CA ALA A 93 4.65 -8.36 6.91
C ALA A 93 5.15 -9.81 6.77
N LEU A 94 5.98 -10.10 5.75
CA LEU A 94 6.70 -11.38 5.62
C LEU A 94 7.98 -11.45 6.46
N GLY A 95 8.31 -10.41 7.21
CA GLY A 95 9.53 -10.35 8.02
C GLY A 95 10.80 -10.52 7.19
N GLU A 96 11.71 -11.40 7.63
CA GLU A 96 12.97 -11.67 6.93
C GLU A 96 12.80 -12.30 5.53
N ALA A 97 11.62 -12.89 5.24
CA ALA A 97 11.30 -13.41 3.91
C ALA A 97 10.91 -12.32 2.91
N ALA A 98 10.73 -11.07 3.37
CA ALA A 98 10.48 -9.94 2.47
C ALA A 98 11.67 -9.72 1.52
N GLY A 99 11.38 -9.53 0.24
CA GLY A 99 12.41 -9.31 -0.76
C GLY A 99 13.27 -8.08 -0.46
N ASP A 100 14.59 -8.29 -0.36
CA ASP A 100 15.56 -7.21 -0.19
C ASP A 100 16.26 -6.95 -1.54
N PRO A 101 16.10 -5.75 -2.14
CA PRO A 101 16.72 -5.43 -3.41
C PRO A 101 18.25 -5.44 -3.34
N GLU A 102 18.86 -5.28 -2.17
CA GLU A 102 20.34 -5.32 -2.02
C GLU A 102 20.90 -6.72 -2.21
N ARG A 103 20.08 -7.76 -2.01
CA ARG A 103 20.43 -9.16 -2.21
C ARG A 103 20.26 -9.65 -3.66
N ILE A 104 19.70 -8.82 -4.56
CA ILE A 104 19.41 -9.19 -5.94
C ILE A 104 20.51 -8.61 -6.85
N ALA A 105 21.35 -9.48 -7.40
CA ALA A 105 22.46 -9.08 -8.26
C ALA A 105 21.99 -8.51 -9.61
N ASP A 106 20.97 -9.13 -10.22
CA ASP A 106 20.40 -8.67 -11.49
C ASP A 106 19.39 -7.53 -11.27
N ARG A 107 19.88 -6.30 -11.45
CA ARG A 107 19.10 -5.07 -11.30
C ARG A 107 18.11 -4.80 -12.43
N LEU A 108 18.16 -5.57 -13.51
CA LEU A 108 17.22 -5.47 -14.62
C LEU A 108 16.09 -6.51 -14.52
N SER A 109 16.13 -7.39 -13.53
CA SER A 109 15.12 -8.42 -13.36
C SER A 109 13.80 -7.88 -12.79
N ALA A 110 12.70 -8.52 -13.16
CA ALA A 110 11.40 -8.26 -12.55
C ALA A 110 11.43 -8.46 -11.02
N ARG A 111 12.24 -9.39 -10.52
CA ARG A 111 12.42 -9.63 -9.07
C ARG A 111 13.02 -8.42 -8.37
N TYR A 112 14.02 -7.79 -8.97
CA TYR A 112 14.62 -6.56 -8.44
C TYR A 112 13.59 -5.43 -8.40
N LEU A 113 12.82 -5.24 -9.48
CA LEU A 113 11.76 -4.25 -9.55
C LEU A 113 10.71 -4.46 -8.44
N ILE A 114 10.24 -5.69 -8.24
CA ILE A 114 9.28 -6.03 -7.18
C ILE A 114 9.87 -5.72 -5.79
N ALA A 115 11.11 -6.12 -5.53
CA ALA A 115 11.76 -5.84 -4.25
C ALA A 115 11.97 -4.33 -4.00
N LEU A 116 12.28 -3.57 -5.05
CA LEU A 116 12.40 -2.12 -4.99
C LEU A 116 11.06 -1.43 -4.70
N ALA A 117 9.98 -1.86 -5.34
CA ALA A 117 8.63 -1.39 -5.07
C ALA A 117 8.20 -1.72 -3.63
N ALA A 118 8.47 -2.94 -3.15
CA ALA A 118 8.22 -3.35 -1.79
C ALA A 118 8.95 -2.47 -0.77
N ARG A 119 10.22 -2.12 -1.03
CA ARG A 119 10.99 -1.17 -0.21
C ARG A 119 10.32 0.21 -0.21
N ALA A 120 9.93 0.71 -1.37
CA ALA A 120 9.29 2.02 -1.49
C ALA A 120 7.98 2.08 -0.67
N VAL A 121 7.15 1.03 -0.74
CA VAL A 121 5.92 0.93 0.05
C VAL A 121 6.22 1.04 1.55
N ARG A 122 7.18 0.26 2.07
CA ARG A 122 7.55 0.30 3.50
C ARG A 122 8.06 1.68 3.94
N GLU A 123 8.99 2.26 3.17
CA GLU A 123 9.60 3.55 3.51
C GLU A 123 8.57 4.68 3.50
N VAL A 124 7.73 4.75 2.45
CA VAL A 124 6.69 5.79 2.32
C VAL A 124 5.63 5.63 3.40
N ALA A 125 5.19 4.40 3.71
CA ALA A 125 4.24 4.15 4.78
C ALA A 125 4.75 4.61 6.15
N ALA A 126 6.01 4.27 6.48
CA ALA A 126 6.62 4.69 7.73
C ALA A 126 6.75 6.23 7.83
N LEU A 127 7.08 6.89 6.73
CA LEU A 127 7.17 8.35 6.66
C LEU A 127 5.79 9.00 6.76
N ALA A 128 4.77 8.46 6.09
CA ALA A 128 3.40 8.95 6.13
C ALA A 128 2.84 8.91 7.56
N ARG A 129 2.98 7.77 8.27
CA ARG A 129 2.58 7.65 9.68
C ARG A 129 3.25 8.70 10.59
N ARG A 130 4.57 8.90 10.42
CA ARG A 130 5.30 9.91 11.20
C ARG A 130 4.84 11.35 10.89
N ALA A 131 4.58 11.64 9.61
CA ALA A 131 4.11 12.95 9.19
C ALA A 131 2.72 13.24 9.78
N GLU A 132 1.83 12.27 9.76
CA GLU A 132 0.49 12.36 10.32
C GLU A 132 0.52 12.57 11.85
N GLN A 133 1.30 11.77 12.58
CA GLN A 133 1.49 11.95 14.03
C GLN A 133 2.03 13.34 14.38
N ALA A 134 2.84 13.92 13.50
CA ALA A 134 3.38 15.27 13.65
C ALA A 134 2.46 16.37 13.10
N GLY A 135 1.28 16.06 12.57
CA GLY A 135 0.38 17.02 11.91
C GLY A 135 0.98 17.69 10.69
N ARG A 136 1.90 17.03 9.98
CA ARG A 136 2.65 17.60 8.84
C ARG A 136 2.34 16.85 7.55
N ARG A 137 2.46 17.54 6.43
CA ARG A 137 2.40 16.90 5.10
C ARG A 137 3.74 16.25 4.77
N LEU A 138 3.70 15.04 4.20
CA LEU A 138 4.86 14.39 3.61
C LEU A 138 5.05 14.93 2.17
N PRO A 139 6.17 15.60 1.85
CA PRO A 139 6.44 16.03 0.48
C PRO A 139 6.81 14.81 -0.38
N THR A 140 5.97 14.48 -1.33
CA THR A 140 6.16 13.37 -2.27
C THR A 140 5.91 13.85 -3.70
N LEU A 141 6.55 13.18 -4.66
CA LEU A 141 6.28 13.32 -6.09
C LEU A 141 5.93 11.94 -6.63
N ALA A 142 4.83 11.83 -7.36
CA ALA A 142 4.48 10.65 -8.13
C ALA A 142 4.21 11.06 -9.57
N LEU A 143 4.77 10.30 -10.51
CA LEU A 143 4.51 10.43 -11.94
C LEU A 143 3.97 9.10 -12.43
N ASP A 144 2.78 9.12 -13.01
CA ASP A 144 2.12 7.95 -13.61
C ASP A 144 1.69 8.33 -15.02
N THR A 145 2.16 7.56 -16.02
CA THR A 145 1.85 7.79 -17.42
C THR A 145 2.02 6.52 -18.24
N GLU A 146 1.34 6.44 -19.36
CA GLU A 146 1.46 5.34 -20.30
C GLU A 146 2.19 5.80 -21.56
N ILE A 147 3.07 4.93 -22.06
CA ILE A 147 3.81 5.16 -23.31
C ILE A 147 3.65 3.94 -24.21
N ARG A 148 3.23 4.17 -25.46
CA ARG A 148 3.23 3.17 -26.51
C ARG A 148 4.44 3.39 -27.41
N PHE A 149 5.39 2.44 -27.38
CA PHE A 149 6.55 2.45 -28.25
C PHE A 149 6.22 1.86 -29.61
N ARG A 150 6.78 2.43 -30.68
CA ARG A 150 6.62 1.93 -32.05
C ARG A 150 7.43 0.65 -32.30
N SER A 151 8.55 0.50 -31.57
CA SER A 151 9.48 -0.61 -31.73
C SER A 151 10.24 -0.90 -30.43
N ALA A 152 10.90 -2.06 -30.39
CA ALA A 152 11.82 -2.39 -29.31
C ALA A 152 13.03 -1.44 -29.26
N ALA A 153 13.48 -0.95 -30.42
CA ALA A 153 14.57 0.03 -30.54
C ALA A 153 14.18 1.38 -29.92
N ASP A 154 12.97 1.88 -30.19
CA ASP A 154 12.44 3.12 -29.58
C ASP A 154 12.36 2.99 -28.05
N ARG A 155 11.92 1.84 -27.54
CA ARG A 155 11.89 1.57 -26.10
C ARG A 155 13.29 1.61 -25.49
N ALA A 156 14.27 0.98 -26.15
CA ALA A 156 15.66 0.98 -25.66
C ALA A 156 16.25 2.40 -25.66
N ALA A 157 16.04 3.17 -26.72
CA ALA A 157 16.46 4.57 -26.81
C ALA A 157 15.83 5.42 -25.69
N PHE A 158 14.50 5.30 -25.49
CA PHE A 158 13.82 6.01 -24.41
C PHE A 158 14.39 5.66 -23.04
N THR A 159 14.68 4.37 -22.77
CA THR A 159 15.26 3.96 -21.49
C THR A 159 16.63 4.58 -21.26
N SER A 160 17.47 4.63 -22.31
CA SER A 160 18.78 5.28 -22.26
C SER A 160 18.67 6.79 -22.01
N ASP A 161 17.81 7.47 -22.73
CA ASP A 161 17.60 8.92 -22.60
C ASP A 161 17.06 9.29 -21.22
N LEU A 162 16.10 8.51 -20.72
CA LEU A 162 15.54 8.71 -19.38
C LEU A 162 16.62 8.51 -18.30
N ALA A 163 17.44 7.47 -18.40
CA ALA A 163 18.53 7.24 -17.46
C ALA A 163 19.55 8.40 -17.48
N ALA A 164 19.91 8.88 -18.66
CA ALA A 164 20.81 10.04 -18.82
C ALA A 164 20.20 11.31 -18.23
N ALA A 165 18.93 11.58 -18.49
CA ALA A 165 18.20 12.74 -17.95
C ALA A 165 18.15 12.71 -16.41
N VAL A 166 17.81 11.56 -15.83
CA VAL A 166 17.80 11.36 -14.37
C VAL A 166 19.19 11.58 -13.78
N THR A 167 20.24 11.00 -14.38
CA THR A 167 21.62 11.16 -13.93
C THR A 167 22.04 12.64 -13.95
N THR A 168 21.71 13.35 -15.01
CA THR A 168 22.00 14.79 -15.14
C THR A 168 21.30 15.61 -14.05
N LEU A 169 20.02 15.33 -13.79
CA LEU A 169 19.27 16.03 -12.75
C LEU A 169 19.83 15.72 -11.35
N VAL A 170 20.12 14.45 -11.07
CA VAL A 170 20.70 14.06 -9.79
C VAL A 170 22.04 14.76 -9.58
N SER A 171 22.93 14.78 -10.57
CA SER A 171 24.23 15.46 -10.47
C SER A 171 24.11 16.96 -10.24
N ARG A 172 23.06 17.59 -10.79
CA ARG A 172 22.83 19.03 -10.62
C ARG A 172 22.35 19.41 -9.22
N TYR A 173 21.53 18.56 -8.60
CA TYR A 173 20.85 18.89 -7.34
C TYR A 173 21.37 18.12 -6.13
N HIS A 174 22.24 17.14 -6.34
CA HIS A 174 22.83 16.36 -5.25
C HIS A 174 23.98 17.13 -4.60
N ASP A 175 23.85 17.40 -3.32
CA ASP A 175 24.93 17.92 -2.48
C ASP A 175 24.97 17.12 -1.17
N ALA A 176 25.95 16.22 -1.06
CA ALA A 176 26.14 15.40 0.11
C ALA A 176 26.58 16.22 1.36
N GLY A 177 27.13 17.41 1.15
CA GLY A 177 27.60 18.30 2.23
C GLY A 177 26.61 19.39 2.64
N ALA A 178 25.41 19.44 2.03
CA ALA A 178 24.45 20.51 2.27
C ALA A 178 24.03 20.58 3.75
N PRO A 179 24.31 21.70 4.47
CA PRO A 179 23.90 21.84 5.86
C PRO A 179 22.36 21.81 5.98
N GLY A 180 21.85 20.87 6.78
CA GLY A 180 20.40 20.66 6.92
C GLY A 180 19.71 19.99 5.75
N GLY A 181 20.46 19.54 4.75
CA GLY A 181 19.98 18.77 3.62
C GLY A 181 19.28 17.48 4.07
N ARG A 182 18.26 17.07 3.31
CA ARG A 182 17.51 15.83 3.57
C ARG A 182 17.63 14.90 2.39
N SER A 183 18.07 13.66 2.64
CA SER A 183 18.13 12.66 1.59
C SER A 183 16.73 12.25 1.13
N HIS A 184 16.57 12.17 -0.18
CA HIS A 184 15.38 11.67 -0.84
C HIS A 184 15.73 10.46 -1.69
N ARG A 185 14.86 9.47 -1.72
CA ARG A 185 14.98 8.33 -2.63
C ARG A 185 14.19 8.63 -3.90
N LEU A 186 14.85 8.56 -5.04
CA LEU A 186 14.22 8.57 -6.35
C LEU A 186 14.19 7.14 -6.89
N VAL A 187 13.01 6.66 -7.23
CA VAL A 187 12.78 5.36 -7.87
C VAL A 187 12.05 5.61 -9.17
N VAL A 188 12.63 5.16 -10.28
CA VAL A 188 12.01 5.22 -11.60
C VAL A 188 11.87 3.79 -12.09
N VAL A 189 10.66 3.39 -12.44
CA VAL A 189 10.36 2.03 -12.92
C VAL A 189 9.50 2.12 -14.18
N ALA A 190 9.72 1.17 -15.10
CA ALA A 190 8.89 0.98 -16.26
C ALA A 190 8.66 -0.52 -16.48
N HIS A 191 7.43 -0.89 -16.80
CA HIS A 191 7.06 -2.28 -17.06
C HIS A 191 5.94 -2.33 -18.11
N PRO A 192 5.77 -3.46 -18.83
CA PRO A 192 4.63 -3.65 -19.72
C PRO A 192 3.32 -3.61 -18.95
N LEU A 193 2.27 -3.06 -19.55
CA LEU A 193 0.93 -3.12 -18.96
C LEU A 193 0.38 -4.55 -19.01
N PRO A 194 -0.33 -5.01 -17.96
CA PRO A 194 -1.05 -6.27 -18.01
C PRO A 194 -2.10 -6.23 -19.13
N GLY A 195 -2.09 -7.23 -20.04
CA GLY A 195 -3.06 -7.32 -21.14
C GLY A 195 -2.63 -6.62 -22.44
N GLY A 196 -1.41 -6.07 -22.54
CA GLY A 196 -0.83 -5.67 -23.83
C GLY A 196 -0.64 -6.88 -24.77
N PRO A 197 -0.57 -6.67 -26.10
CA PRO A 197 -0.32 -7.75 -27.03
C PRO A 197 0.96 -8.51 -26.62
N ARG A 198 0.90 -9.85 -26.59
CA ARG A 198 2.07 -10.69 -26.42
C ARG A 198 3.12 -10.27 -27.46
N PRO A 199 4.40 -10.16 -27.08
CA PRO A 199 5.43 -10.05 -28.10
C PRO A 199 5.28 -11.29 -28.99
N ASP A 200 5.08 -11.05 -30.29
CA ASP A 200 4.98 -12.09 -31.28
C ASP A 200 6.16 -13.04 -31.09
N THR A 201 5.85 -14.30 -30.90
CA THR A 201 6.83 -15.37 -31.00
C THR A 201 7.29 -15.32 -32.46
N GLU A 202 8.45 -14.75 -32.73
CA GLU A 202 9.10 -14.89 -34.02
C GLU A 202 9.20 -16.39 -34.28
N GLU A 203 8.36 -16.85 -35.20
CA GLU A 203 8.47 -18.19 -35.79
C GLU A 203 9.87 -18.34 -36.37
N ALA A 204 10.65 -19.21 -35.72
CA ALA A 204 11.83 -19.78 -36.34
C ALA A 204 11.39 -20.62 -37.54
N SER A 205 11.61 -20.11 -38.74
CA SER A 205 11.66 -20.89 -39.98
C SER A 205 13.09 -20.91 -40.45
#